data_0023c15fd438429b32447d391ceab0fe
#
_entry.id   0023c15fd438429b32447d391ceab0fe
#
_cell.length_a   1.000
_cell.length_b   1.000
_cell.length_c   1.000
_cell.angle_alpha   90.00
_cell.angle_beta   90.00
_cell.angle_gamma   90.00
#
_symmetry.space_group_name_H-M   'P 1'
#
loop_
_entity.id
_entity.type
_entity.pdbx_description
1 polymer ?
#
loop_
_entity_poly.entity_id
_entity_poly.type
_entity_poly.pdbx_seq_one_letter_code
_entity_poly.pdbx_strand_id
1 'polypeptide(L)'
;APRRRAAVAAPEPEPEAAPKPPRSGGTWRLPDTSVLAKGSPAGAITEEHHATAQLIEETLAQHGVEVRVAEIRPGPSITMFGLVPGWMRRGRGRADAEDDPSRNRVKVDSILAREKDLALALAAPSLRLEAPVPGESVVGVEVPNKRASGVTLRSVMDTPGYRDLRGRDALPVALGLAAAGEPVAVDLARMPHLLIAGATGSGKSVCMNGIIASLIAHQPPDRLRMLLVDPKRVELTPYNGIPHLVTPVVTDPDKVVRLLRGAIAEMGRRYKLLEEAGVRNIASYNRKVGANEQMPYFVIGIDELADLMMTASFDVEQSICRLAQLGRATGIHLVVATQRPSVDVVTGLIKANFPSRIAFAVASQVDSRTILDLAGAERLLGRGDMLFLSNDAPKPRRVQGAYIGDEEVAALADHWRKHPKLALPELDIEAMARAAEAAAAEAEANVDLDDADSLYDRALQLAGANRVLSTSLLQRRLRIGYPRAARLMDQLEEEGIVAASSEPGKPREVLYHPDD
;
A
#
# COMPACT_ATOMS: atom_id res chain seq x y z
N ALA A 1 -25.56 -13.28 -80.66
CA ALA A 1 -25.36 -12.45 -79.44
C ALA A 1 -25.38 -13.37 -78.21
N PRO A 2 -24.30 -13.45 -77.40
CA PRO A 2 -24.27 -14.29 -76.20
C PRO A 2 -24.87 -13.56 -74.99
N ARG A 3 -25.77 -14.28 -74.33
CA ARG A 3 -26.40 -13.85 -73.05
C ARG A 3 -25.37 -13.74 -71.93
N ARG A 4 -25.25 -12.57 -71.32
CA ARG A 4 -24.49 -12.35 -70.08
C ARG A 4 -25.14 -13.15 -68.92
N ARG A 5 -24.35 -14.06 -68.31
CA ARG A 5 -24.71 -14.69 -67.05
C ARG A 5 -24.55 -13.64 -65.93
N ALA A 6 -25.60 -13.46 -65.14
CA ALA A 6 -25.57 -12.66 -63.92
C ALA A 6 -24.68 -13.34 -62.89
N ALA A 7 -23.78 -12.57 -62.28
CA ALA A 7 -22.93 -13.02 -61.16
C ALA A 7 -23.82 -13.18 -59.89
N VAL A 8 -23.78 -14.36 -59.31
CA VAL A 8 -24.38 -14.67 -58.02
C VAL A 8 -23.53 -13.96 -56.93
N ALA A 9 -24.17 -13.03 -56.21
CA ALA A 9 -23.53 -12.39 -55.06
C ALA A 9 -23.21 -13.43 -53.97
N ALA A 10 -22.03 -13.32 -53.38
CA ALA A 10 -21.60 -14.13 -52.25
C ALA A 10 -22.50 -13.81 -51.03
N PRO A 11 -22.85 -14.78 -50.18
CA PRO A 11 -23.65 -14.52 -49.00
C PRO A 11 -22.88 -13.60 -48.02
N GLU A 12 -23.55 -12.58 -47.54
CA GLU A 12 -23.05 -11.72 -46.44
C GLU A 12 -22.75 -12.58 -45.21
N PRO A 13 -21.67 -12.32 -44.46
CA PRO A 13 -21.39 -13.04 -43.22
C PRO A 13 -22.53 -12.77 -42.21
N GLU A 14 -23.08 -13.86 -41.66
CA GLU A 14 -24.04 -13.77 -40.56
C GLU A 14 -23.46 -12.94 -39.43
N PRO A 15 -24.23 -12.02 -38.81
CA PRO A 15 -23.78 -11.22 -37.68
C PRO A 15 -23.41 -12.17 -36.52
N GLU A 16 -22.19 -12.04 -36.03
CA GLU A 16 -21.68 -12.77 -34.88
C GLU A 16 -22.67 -12.60 -33.71
N ALA A 17 -23.19 -13.70 -33.21
CA ALA A 17 -24.23 -13.70 -32.19
C ALA A 17 -23.77 -12.93 -30.96
N ALA A 18 -24.49 -11.87 -30.60
CA ALA A 18 -24.23 -11.09 -29.40
C ALA A 18 -24.05 -12.01 -28.17
N PRO A 19 -23.09 -11.73 -27.29
CA PRO A 19 -22.82 -12.55 -26.12
C PRO A 19 -24.11 -12.67 -25.29
N LYS A 20 -24.51 -13.91 -25.00
CA LYS A 20 -25.71 -14.17 -24.18
C LYS A 20 -25.58 -13.42 -22.84
N PRO A 21 -26.65 -12.71 -22.41
CA PRO A 21 -26.62 -12.02 -21.13
C PRO A 21 -26.30 -13.02 -20.00
N PRO A 22 -25.53 -12.61 -18.98
CA PRO A 22 -25.18 -13.47 -17.87
C PRO A 22 -26.43 -13.96 -17.15
N ARG A 23 -26.42 -15.22 -16.70
CA ARG A 23 -27.56 -15.86 -16.04
C ARG A 23 -27.89 -15.13 -14.74
N SER A 24 -29.06 -14.52 -14.63
CA SER A 24 -29.61 -14.00 -13.39
C SER A 24 -30.07 -15.19 -12.52
N GLY A 25 -29.49 -15.38 -11.33
CA GLY A 25 -30.00 -16.33 -10.34
C GLY A 25 -29.02 -17.29 -9.68
N GLY A 26 -27.70 -17.11 -9.85
CA GLY A 26 -26.69 -17.87 -9.10
C GLY A 26 -26.19 -17.10 -7.86
N THR A 27 -25.69 -17.84 -6.86
CA THR A 27 -24.96 -17.27 -5.73
C THR A 27 -23.47 -17.54 -5.87
N TRP A 28 -22.62 -16.54 -5.58
CA TRP A 28 -21.18 -16.72 -5.51
C TRP A 28 -20.81 -17.66 -4.36
N ARG A 29 -19.98 -18.65 -4.63
CA ARG A 29 -19.43 -19.55 -3.61
C ARG A 29 -17.99 -19.16 -3.32
N LEU A 30 -17.74 -18.82 -2.07
CA LEU A 30 -16.38 -18.52 -1.60
C LEU A 30 -15.51 -19.77 -1.68
N PRO A 31 -14.18 -19.62 -1.93
CA PRO A 31 -13.25 -20.72 -1.91
C PRO A 31 -13.15 -21.33 -0.51
N ASP A 32 -12.95 -22.64 -0.46
CA ASP A 32 -12.63 -23.31 0.80
C ASP A 32 -11.19 -22.96 1.21
N THR A 33 -11.03 -22.41 2.41
CA THR A 33 -9.70 -22.10 2.96
C THR A 33 -8.86 -23.35 3.24
N SER A 34 -9.40 -24.56 3.09
CA SER A 34 -8.64 -25.81 3.18
C SER A 34 -7.56 -25.96 2.10
N VAL A 35 -7.66 -25.21 0.99
CA VAL A 35 -6.62 -25.15 -0.05
C VAL A 35 -5.34 -24.42 0.44
N LEU A 36 -5.44 -23.67 1.52
CA LEU A 36 -4.31 -22.99 2.14
C LEU A 36 -3.61 -23.92 3.15
N ALA A 37 -2.29 -23.85 3.21
CA ALA A 37 -1.46 -24.65 4.08
C ALA A 37 -1.76 -24.41 5.57
N LYS A 38 -1.85 -25.47 6.36
CA LYS A 38 -1.96 -25.36 7.81
C LYS A 38 -0.62 -24.89 8.38
N GLY A 39 -0.67 -23.92 9.30
CA GLY A 39 0.50 -23.49 10.07
C GLY A 39 0.83 -24.43 11.20
N SER A 40 2.07 -24.38 11.67
CA SER A 40 2.46 -24.96 12.95
C SER A 40 2.02 -24.03 14.08
N PRO A 41 1.59 -24.56 15.25
CA PRO A 41 1.30 -23.71 16.40
C PRO A 41 2.54 -22.94 16.84
N ALA A 42 2.33 -21.75 17.42
CA ALA A 42 3.41 -20.99 18.05
C ALA A 42 4.14 -21.86 19.09
N GLY A 43 5.47 -21.74 19.16
CA GLY A 43 6.29 -22.60 19.99
C GLY A 43 5.95 -22.47 21.48
N ALA A 44 5.98 -23.59 22.21
CA ALA A 44 5.95 -23.57 23.66
C ALA A 44 7.28 -23.03 24.23
N ILE A 45 7.26 -22.52 25.45
CA ILE A 45 8.49 -22.15 26.19
C ILE A 45 9.31 -23.42 26.38
N THR A 46 10.60 -23.35 26.04
CA THR A 46 11.54 -24.45 26.11
C THR A 46 12.67 -24.14 27.10
N GLU A 47 13.48 -25.15 27.47
CA GLU A 47 14.69 -24.95 28.29
C GLU A 47 15.66 -23.97 27.63
N GLU A 48 15.73 -23.92 26.30
CA GLU A 48 16.55 -22.95 25.58
C GLU A 48 16.12 -21.50 25.85
N HIS A 49 14.82 -21.25 25.96
CA HIS A 49 14.31 -19.92 26.32
C HIS A 49 14.71 -19.54 27.76
N HIS A 50 14.65 -20.48 28.69
CA HIS A 50 15.10 -20.21 30.08
C HIS A 50 16.63 -19.97 30.16
N ALA A 51 17.41 -20.75 29.42
CA ALA A 51 18.85 -20.52 29.34
C ALA A 51 19.20 -19.15 28.73
N THR A 52 18.44 -18.72 27.69
CA THR A 52 18.58 -17.39 27.09
C THR A 52 18.22 -16.28 28.08
N ALA A 53 17.15 -16.45 28.85
CA ALA A 53 16.73 -15.51 29.90
C ALA A 53 17.84 -15.35 30.97
N GLN A 54 18.38 -16.44 31.43
CA GLN A 54 19.50 -16.43 32.40
C GLN A 54 20.74 -15.72 31.83
N LEU A 55 21.10 -15.99 30.57
CA LEU A 55 22.23 -15.34 29.91
C LEU A 55 22.04 -13.83 29.78
N ILE A 56 20.81 -13.36 29.52
CA ILE A 56 20.47 -11.93 29.51
C ILE A 56 20.70 -11.30 30.88
N GLU A 57 20.18 -11.93 31.95
CA GLU A 57 20.35 -11.44 33.32
C GLU A 57 21.83 -11.40 33.72
N GLU A 58 22.59 -12.47 33.48
CA GLU A 58 24.01 -12.57 33.79
C GLU A 58 24.82 -11.51 33.02
N THR A 59 24.57 -11.34 31.72
CA THR A 59 25.28 -10.37 30.89
C THR A 59 25.05 -8.94 31.40
N LEU A 60 23.83 -8.57 31.70
CA LEU A 60 23.52 -7.25 32.25
C LEU A 60 24.11 -7.05 33.65
N ALA A 61 24.06 -8.06 34.49
CA ALA A 61 24.65 -8.02 35.84
C ALA A 61 26.16 -7.82 35.80
N GLN A 62 26.89 -8.44 34.85
CA GLN A 62 28.33 -8.23 34.65
C GLN A 62 28.66 -6.77 34.32
N HIS A 63 27.73 -6.05 33.70
CA HIS A 63 27.86 -4.61 33.41
C HIS A 63 27.25 -3.72 34.50
N GLY A 64 26.89 -4.27 35.67
CA GLY A 64 26.34 -3.52 36.80
C GLY A 64 24.86 -3.12 36.61
N VAL A 65 24.17 -3.73 35.67
CA VAL A 65 22.76 -3.49 35.37
C VAL A 65 21.92 -4.68 35.86
N GLU A 66 21.38 -4.59 37.07
CA GLU A 66 20.55 -5.64 37.66
C GLU A 66 19.14 -5.61 37.04
N VAL A 67 18.71 -6.70 36.44
CA VAL A 67 17.38 -6.89 35.88
C VAL A 67 16.87 -8.30 36.20
N ARG A 68 15.58 -8.49 36.05
CA ARG A 68 14.95 -9.82 36.11
C ARG A 68 14.09 -10.01 34.85
N VAL A 69 14.22 -11.16 34.21
CA VAL A 69 13.29 -11.59 33.15
C VAL A 69 11.99 -12.06 33.82
N ALA A 70 10.96 -11.22 33.74
CA ALA A 70 9.65 -11.52 34.32
C ALA A 70 8.78 -12.36 33.38
N GLU A 71 9.00 -12.22 32.08
CA GLU A 71 8.16 -12.85 31.05
C GLU A 71 8.99 -13.34 29.88
N ILE A 72 8.60 -14.48 29.32
CA ILE A 72 9.13 -15.04 28.09
C ILE A 72 7.96 -15.28 27.15
N ARG A 73 7.96 -14.64 25.99
CA ARG A 73 6.92 -14.79 24.99
C ARG A 73 7.53 -15.28 23.66
N PRO A 74 7.46 -16.59 23.41
CA PRO A 74 7.94 -17.14 22.16
C PRO A 74 7.05 -16.71 20.99
N GLY A 75 7.63 -16.00 20.03
CA GLY A 75 7.01 -15.68 18.76
C GLY A 75 7.55 -16.55 17.62
N PRO A 76 7.06 -16.36 16.39
CA PRO A 76 7.43 -17.22 15.26
C PRO A 76 8.90 -17.05 14.82
N SER A 77 9.42 -15.84 14.79
CA SER A 77 10.79 -15.54 14.31
C SER A 77 11.71 -15.01 15.41
N ILE A 78 11.13 -14.46 16.45
CA ILE A 78 11.81 -13.93 17.62
C ILE A 78 11.12 -14.39 18.90
N THR A 79 11.87 -14.37 20.01
CA THR A 79 11.30 -14.51 21.36
C THR A 79 11.47 -13.19 22.09
N MET A 80 10.41 -12.66 22.68
CA MET A 80 10.45 -11.46 23.50
C MET A 80 10.68 -11.84 24.97
N PHE A 81 11.70 -11.23 25.59
CA PHE A 81 12.01 -11.34 27.01
C PHE A 81 11.66 -10.01 27.69
N GLY A 82 10.68 -10.02 28.57
CA GLY A 82 10.25 -8.84 29.32
C GLY A 82 11.13 -8.63 30.57
N LEU A 83 11.94 -7.57 30.57
CA LEU A 83 12.82 -7.23 31.67
C LEU A 83 12.17 -6.24 32.63
N VAL A 84 12.23 -6.56 33.92
CA VAL A 84 11.90 -5.64 35.01
C VAL A 84 13.21 -5.10 35.60
N PRO A 85 13.41 -3.76 35.59
CA PRO A 85 14.59 -3.13 36.20
C PRO A 85 14.68 -3.45 37.70
N GLY A 86 15.84 -3.93 38.14
CA GLY A 86 16.16 -4.18 39.53
C GLY A 86 16.71 -2.92 40.25
N TRP A 87 17.51 -3.15 41.30
CA TRP A 87 18.08 -2.10 42.09
C TRP A 87 19.58 -1.97 41.80
N MET A 88 20.14 -0.76 41.82
CA MET A 88 21.58 -0.53 41.63
C MET A 88 22.36 -1.07 42.84
N ARG A 89 23.38 -1.93 42.60
CA ARG A 89 24.32 -2.33 43.66
C ARG A 89 25.15 -1.14 44.09
N ARG A 90 25.10 -0.75 45.37
CA ARG A 90 26.08 0.13 45.99
C ARG A 90 27.35 -0.69 46.28
N GLY A 91 28.52 -0.10 45.97
CA GLY A 91 29.83 -0.75 46.03
C GLY A 91 30.08 -1.54 47.30
N ARG A 92 31.07 -2.49 47.22
CA ARG A 92 31.52 -3.42 48.24
C ARG A 92 31.55 -2.81 49.65
N GLY A 93 30.65 -3.26 50.54
CA GLY A 93 30.82 -3.03 51.96
C GLY A 93 29.60 -2.88 52.88
N ARG A 94 28.36 -3.03 52.42
CA ARG A 94 27.22 -3.04 53.36
C ARG A 94 26.21 -4.11 52.98
N ALA A 95 25.84 -4.93 53.97
CA ALA A 95 24.86 -5.99 53.85
C ALA A 95 23.52 -5.45 53.34
N ASP A 96 22.94 -6.18 52.42
CA ASP A 96 21.67 -5.86 51.74
C ASP A 96 20.48 -5.94 52.72
N ALA A 97 20.13 -4.79 53.30
CA ALA A 97 18.79 -4.65 53.88
C ALA A 97 17.81 -4.38 52.72
N GLU A 98 16.82 -5.25 52.54
CA GLU A 98 15.81 -5.16 51.51
C GLU A 98 14.98 -3.86 51.56
N ASP A 99 14.98 -3.12 52.69
CA ASP A 99 14.18 -1.94 52.96
C ASP A 99 14.96 -0.60 53.04
N ASP A 100 16.08 -0.45 52.30
CA ASP A 100 16.81 0.84 52.27
C ASP A 100 16.11 1.82 51.30
N PRO A 101 15.42 2.89 51.78
CA PRO A 101 14.71 3.87 50.94
C PRO A 101 15.66 4.70 50.05
N SER A 102 16.97 4.53 50.15
CA SER A 102 17.98 5.24 49.36
C SER A 102 18.43 4.43 48.12
N ARG A 103 17.90 3.24 47.90
CA ARG A 103 18.20 2.42 46.68
C ARG A 103 17.65 3.09 45.44
N ASN A 104 18.52 3.30 44.46
CA ASN A 104 18.12 3.77 43.14
C ASN A 104 17.78 2.58 42.24
N ARG A 105 16.65 2.64 41.57
CA ARG A 105 16.33 1.66 40.50
C ARG A 105 17.28 1.81 39.32
N VAL A 106 17.52 0.71 38.64
CA VAL A 106 18.25 0.69 37.35
C VAL A 106 17.46 1.55 36.36
N LYS A 107 18.16 2.50 35.73
CA LYS A 107 17.55 3.35 34.69
C LYS A 107 17.36 2.56 33.41
N VAL A 108 16.24 2.78 32.71
CA VAL A 108 15.94 2.16 31.41
C VAL A 108 17.07 2.42 30.40
N ASP A 109 17.58 3.65 30.35
CA ASP A 109 18.70 3.99 29.45
C ASP A 109 19.94 3.16 29.70
N SER A 110 20.19 2.70 30.94
CA SER A 110 21.31 1.82 31.28
C SER A 110 21.13 0.43 30.64
N ILE A 111 19.89 -0.05 30.49
CA ILE A 111 19.59 -1.31 29.82
C ILE A 111 19.75 -1.11 28.30
N LEU A 112 19.17 -0.03 27.75
CA LEU A 112 19.23 0.26 26.32
C LEU A 112 20.68 0.43 25.81
N ALA A 113 21.56 1.02 26.65
CA ALA A 113 22.97 1.20 26.31
C ALA A 113 23.73 -0.12 26.16
N ARG A 114 23.18 -1.25 26.63
CA ARG A 114 23.81 -2.59 26.58
C ARG A 114 23.35 -3.47 25.44
N GLU A 115 22.66 -2.89 24.44
CA GLU A 115 22.17 -3.61 23.26
C GLU A 115 23.28 -4.39 22.55
N LYS A 116 24.45 -3.77 22.36
CA LYS A 116 25.57 -4.41 21.67
C LYS A 116 26.22 -5.52 22.49
N ASP A 117 26.34 -5.33 23.82
CA ASP A 117 26.88 -6.31 24.73
C ASP A 117 26.00 -7.56 24.79
N LEU A 118 24.66 -7.34 24.84
CA LEU A 118 23.69 -8.42 24.76
C LEU A 118 23.72 -9.13 23.41
N ALA A 119 23.81 -8.38 22.29
CA ALA A 119 23.89 -8.97 20.96
C ALA A 119 25.11 -9.88 20.80
N LEU A 120 26.26 -9.47 21.37
CA LEU A 120 27.48 -10.28 21.39
C LEU A 120 27.30 -11.54 22.23
N ALA A 121 26.81 -11.42 23.46
CA ALA A 121 26.65 -12.55 24.39
C ALA A 121 25.66 -13.60 23.86
N LEU A 122 24.59 -13.14 23.22
CA LEU A 122 23.55 -13.99 22.63
C LEU A 122 23.91 -14.50 21.23
N ALA A 123 25.05 -14.08 20.66
CA ALA A 123 25.45 -14.34 19.27
C ALA A 123 24.32 -14.01 18.27
N ALA A 124 23.56 -12.95 18.56
CA ALA A 124 22.42 -12.53 17.76
C ALA A 124 22.87 -11.53 16.69
N PRO A 125 22.57 -11.76 15.39
CA PRO A 125 22.98 -10.86 14.31
C PRO A 125 22.28 -9.49 14.39
N SER A 126 21.09 -9.44 14.97
CA SER A 126 20.36 -8.23 15.30
C SER A 126 19.56 -8.46 16.57
N LEU A 127 19.55 -7.45 17.44
CA LEU A 127 18.77 -7.44 18.67
C LEU A 127 17.96 -6.15 18.67
N ARG A 128 16.72 -6.18 19.15
CA ARG A 128 15.91 -4.97 19.33
C ARG A 128 15.48 -4.86 20.78
N LEU A 129 15.69 -3.66 21.33
CA LEU A 129 15.19 -3.30 22.64
C LEU A 129 14.00 -2.35 22.49
N GLU A 130 12.89 -2.64 23.16
CA GLU A 130 11.69 -1.81 23.19
C GLU A 130 11.39 -1.36 24.61
N ALA A 131 11.35 -0.05 24.83
CA ALA A 131 11.18 0.50 26.16
C ALA A 131 10.25 1.75 26.15
N PRO A 132 9.12 1.67 26.86
CA PRO A 132 8.47 0.45 27.37
C PRO A 132 7.82 -0.37 26.24
N VAL A 133 7.54 -1.64 26.50
CA VAL A 133 6.62 -2.42 25.67
C VAL A 133 5.24 -1.74 25.75
N PRO A 134 4.55 -1.47 24.64
CA PRO A 134 3.28 -0.75 24.63
C PRO A 134 2.24 -1.39 25.57
N GLY A 135 1.76 -0.57 26.54
CA GLY A 135 0.76 -1.01 27.53
C GLY A 135 1.33 -1.79 28.71
N GLU A 136 2.65 -1.95 28.83
CA GLU A 136 3.30 -2.76 29.86
C GLU A 136 4.42 -2.02 30.59
N SER A 137 4.76 -2.47 31.80
CA SER A 137 5.80 -1.87 32.64
C SER A 137 7.14 -2.64 32.53
N VAL A 138 7.47 -3.16 31.36
CA VAL A 138 8.68 -3.94 31.09
C VAL A 138 9.49 -3.36 29.93
N VAL A 139 10.78 -3.67 29.92
CA VAL A 139 11.66 -3.45 28.76
C VAL A 139 11.72 -4.75 27.97
N GLY A 140 11.26 -4.74 26.73
CA GLY A 140 11.29 -5.89 25.85
C GLY A 140 12.65 -6.07 25.20
N VAL A 141 13.21 -7.27 25.26
CA VAL A 141 14.39 -7.71 24.50
C VAL A 141 13.93 -8.74 23.48
N GLU A 142 13.96 -8.40 22.20
CA GLU A 142 13.58 -9.27 21.10
C GLU A 142 14.82 -10.01 20.59
N VAL A 143 14.88 -11.31 20.86
CA VAL A 143 15.99 -12.18 20.46
C VAL A 143 15.55 -13.07 19.28
N PRO A 144 16.30 -13.10 18.16
CA PRO A 144 16.01 -13.99 17.05
C PRO A 144 16.02 -15.46 17.45
N ASN A 145 15.00 -16.21 17.02
CA ASN A 145 14.96 -17.64 17.25
C ASN A 145 15.98 -18.36 16.35
N LYS A 146 16.67 -19.36 16.88
CA LYS A 146 17.57 -20.20 16.07
C LYS A 146 16.84 -20.95 14.98
N ARG A 147 15.57 -21.30 15.22
CA ARG A 147 14.65 -21.92 14.26
C ARG A 147 13.38 -21.10 14.23
N ALA A 148 13.17 -20.37 13.14
CA ALA A 148 11.91 -19.67 12.92
C ALA A 148 10.81 -20.66 12.57
N SER A 149 9.61 -20.48 13.13
CA SER A 149 8.40 -21.21 12.72
C SER A 149 7.69 -20.44 11.61
N GLY A 150 7.26 -21.17 10.58
CA GLY A 150 6.52 -20.55 9.47
C GLY A 150 5.11 -20.12 9.90
N VAL A 151 4.79 -18.86 9.67
CA VAL A 151 3.43 -18.33 9.81
C VAL A 151 2.74 -18.50 8.47
N THR A 152 1.67 -19.30 8.38
CA THR A 152 0.90 -19.45 7.15
C THR A 152 -0.31 -18.51 7.15
N LEU A 153 -0.77 -18.11 5.95
CA LEU A 153 -1.94 -17.24 5.81
C LEU A 153 -3.16 -17.86 6.54
N ARG A 154 -3.38 -19.15 6.35
CA ARG A 154 -4.47 -19.88 7.00
C ARG A 154 -4.40 -19.84 8.52
N SER A 155 -3.20 -19.96 9.11
CA SER A 155 -3.07 -19.94 10.58
C SER A 155 -3.56 -18.63 11.19
N VAL A 156 -3.39 -17.51 10.48
CA VAL A 156 -3.93 -16.20 10.91
C VAL A 156 -5.42 -16.09 10.62
N MET A 157 -5.90 -16.58 9.47
CA MET A 157 -7.32 -16.56 9.09
C MET A 157 -8.19 -17.43 10.01
N ASP A 158 -7.62 -18.48 10.59
CA ASP A 158 -8.33 -19.39 11.52
C ASP A 158 -8.46 -18.82 12.94
N THR A 159 -7.82 -17.66 13.25
CA THR A 159 -7.90 -17.03 14.57
C THR A 159 -9.25 -16.33 14.82
N PRO A 160 -9.71 -16.24 16.09
CA PRO A 160 -10.90 -15.48 16.43
C PRO A 160 -10.80 -14.02 15.96
N GLY A 161 -9.66 -13.34 16.17
CA GLY A 161 -9.46 -11.95 15.79
C GLY A 161 -9.67 -11.66 14.29
N TYR A 162 -9.26 -12.59 13.40
CA TYR A 162 -9.57 -12.47 11.98
C TYR A 162 -11.05 -12.77 11.70
N ARG A 163 -11.63 -13.79 12.35
CA ARG A 163 -13.04 -14.17 12.14
C ARG A 163 -13.99 -13.05 12.55
N ASP A 164 -13.68 -12.32 13.62
CA ASP A 164 -14.48 -11.19 14.10
C ASP A 164 -14.47 -9.99 13.12
N LEU A 165 -13.44 -9.88 12.27
CA LEU A 165 -13.40 -8.89 11.20
C LEU A 165 -14.26 -9.29 9.97
N ARG A 166 -14.73 -10.53 9.89
CA ARG A 166 -15.49 -11.05 8.75
C ARG A 166 -16.92 -10.52 8.77
N GLY A 167 -17.12 -9.34 8.25
CA GLY A 167 -18.42 -8.72 8.04
C GLY A 167 -18.75 -8.57 6.57
N ARG A 168 -20.01 -8.31 6.27
CA ARG A 168 -20.47 -8.07 4.90
C ARG A 168 -19.79 -6.86 4.27
N ASP A 169 -19.56 -5.81 5.06
CA ASP A 169 -18.99 -4.53 4.63
C ASP A 169 -17.51 -4.41 5.04
N ALA A 170 -16.82 -5.54 5.32
CA ALA A 170 -15.43 -5.56 5.75
C ALA A 170 -14.52 -6.10 4.64
N LEU A 171 -13.28 -5.64 4.65
CA LEU A 171 -12.19 -6.13 3.80
C LEU A 171 -11.08 -6.71 4.68
N PRO A 172 -11.31 -7.91 5.29
CA PRO A 172 -10.38 -8.49 6.24
C PRO A 172 -9.09 -8.94 5.56
N VAL A 173 -7.96 -8.58 6.15
CA VAL A 173 -6.62 -8.95 5.71
C VAL A 173 -5.86 -9.60 6.86
N ALA A 174 -5.33 -10.80 6.63
CA ALA A 174 -4.47 -11.51 7.55
C ALA A 174 -3.01 -11.09 7.30
N LEU A 175 -2.43 -10.27 8.20
CA LEU A 175 -1.07 -9.77 8.03
C LEU A 175 0.00 -10.74 8.56
N GLY A 176 -0.24 -11.36 9.72
CA GLY A 176 0.76 -12.24 10.33
C GLY A 176 0.58 -12.43 11.83
N LEU A 177 1.69 -12.69 12.52
CA LEU A 177 1.75 -12.78 13.99
C LEU A 177 2.72 -11.72 14.53
N ALA A 178 2.33 -11.05 15.60
CA ALA A 178 3.20 -10.13 16.33
C ALA A 178 4.36 -10.87 17.03
N ALA A 179 5.31 -10.12 17.55
CA ALA A 179 6.50 -10.65 18.24
C ALA A 179 6.17 -11.62 19.38
N ALA A 180 5.06 -11.41 20.07
CA ALA A 180 4.59 -12.28 21.16
C ALA A 180 3.59 -13.36 20.72
N GLY A 181 3.44 -13.57 19.38
CA GLY A 181 2.61 -14.62 18.81
C GLY A 181 1.13 -14.25 18.62
N GLU A 182 0.71 -13.02 18.97
CA GLU A 182 -0.68 -12.59 18.76
C GLU A 182 -0.97 -12.39 17.26
N PRO A 183 -2.18 -12.79 16.80
CA PRO A 183 -2.56 -12.59 15.42
C PRO A 183 -2.74 -11.11 15.09
N VAL A 184 -2.25 -10.73 13.92
CA VAL A 184 -2.39 -9.40 13.36
C VAL A 184 -3.24 -9.48 12.12
N ALA A 185 -4.49 -9.09 12.27
CA ALA A 185 -5.44 -8.96 11.20
C ALA A 185 -6.03 -7.54 11.20
N VAL A 186 -6.34 -7.02 10.03
CA VAL A 186 -6.88 -5.68 9.84
C VAL A 186 -8.04 -5.68 8.87
N ASP A 187 -8.89 -4.67 8.97
CA ASP A 187 -9.92 -4.39 7.99
C ASP A 187 -9.46 -3.23 7.09
N LEU A 188 -9.19 -3.51 5.82
CA LEU A 188 -8.74 -2.50 4.85
C LEU A 188 -9.78 -1.39 4.65
N ALA A 189 -11.07 -1.67 4.85
CA ALA A 189 -12.11 -0.64 4.77
C ALA A 189 -11.99 0.39 5.91
N ARG A 190 -11.46 -0.01 7.07
CA ARG A 190 -11.16 0.89 8.21
C ARG A 190 -9.78 1.51 8.12
N MET A 191 -8.83 0.79 7.53
CA MET A 191 -7.46 1.22 7.24
C MET A 191 -7.35 1.51 5.72
N PRO A 192 -7.84 2.66 5.24
CA PRO A 192 -8.29 2.83 3.87
C PRO A 192 -7.20 2.67 2.81
N HIS A 193 -5.95 2.99 3.15
CA HIS A 193 -4.83 2.94 2.22
C HIS A 193 -3.60 2.42 2.94
N LEU A 194 -2.86 1.55 2.26
CA LEU A 194 -1.68 0.87 2.80
C LEU A 194 -0.49 1.07 1.88
N LEU A 195 0.60 1.59 2.45
CA LEU A 195 1.91 1.66 1.80
C LEU A 195 2.77 0.49 2.29
N ILE A 196 3.39 -0.23 1.37
CA ILE A 196 4.27 -1.36 1.66
C ILE A 196 5.63 -1.12 1.01
N ALA A 197 6.70 -1.12 1.79
CA ALA A 197 8.02 -0.94 1.22
C ALA A 197 9.05 -1.90 1.84
N GLY A 198 10.09 -2.24 1.07
CA GLY A 198 11.17 -3.11 1.53
C GLY A 198 12.06 -3.59 0.39
N ALA A 199 13.27 -4.02 0.73
CA ALA A 199 14.23 -4.54 -0.24
C ALA A 199 13.74 -5.82 -0.95
N THR A 200 14.34 -6.14 -2.08
CA THR A 200 14.06 -7.39 -2.81
C THR A 200 14.31 -8.60 -1.90
N GLY A 201 13.38 -9.57 -1.92
CA GLY A 201 13.47 -10.78 -1.09
C GLY A 201 13.10 -10.57 0.39
N SER A 202 12.68 -9.36 0.80
CA SER A 202 12.30 -9.07 2.19
C SER A 202 10.93 -9.65 2.60
N GLY A 203 10.05 -9.96 1.63
CA GLY A 203 8.69 -10.48 1.86
C GLY A 203 7.56 -9.61 1.31
N LYS A 204 7.89 -8.49 0.64
CA LYS A 204 6.92 -7.53 0.07
C LYS A 204 5.89 -8.20 -0.84
N SER A 205 6.32 -8.98 -1.82
CA SER A 205 5.45 -9.65 -2.79
C SER A 205 4.57 -10.71 -2.13
N VAL A 206 5.11 -11.47 -1.19
CA VAL A 206 4.33 -12.44 -0.40
C VAL A 206 3.24 -11.73 0.42
N CYS A 207 3.55 -10.57 1.02
CA CYS A 207 2.56 -9.77 1.74
C CYS A 207 1.46 -9.26 0.80
N MET A 208 1.81 -8.74 -0.38
CA MET A 208 0.84 -8.30 -1.38
C MET A 208 -0.08 -9.45 -1.81
N ASN A 209 0.48 -10.62 -2.11
CA ASN A 209 -0.28 -11.82 -2.41
C ASN A 209 -1.16 -12.26 -1.23
N GLY A 210 -0.67 -12.20 0.01
CA GLY A 210 -1.43 -12.49 1.22
C GLY A 210 -2.64 -11.56 1.41
N ILE A 211 -2.48 -10.26 1.08
CA ILE A 211 -3.57 -9.28 1.11
C ILE A 211 -4.63 -9.64 0.06
N ILE A 212 -4.23 -9.83 -1.20
CA ILE A 212 -5.16 -10.17 -2.29
C ILE A 212 -5.86 -11.49 -2.00
N ALA A 213 -5.13 -12.52 -1.56
CA ALA A 213 -5.67 -13.82 -1.21
C ALA A 213 -6.68 -13.72 -0.05
N SER A 214 -6.39 -12.93 1.00
CA SER A 214 -7.33 -12.69 2.09
C SER A 214 -8.64 -12.07 1.58
N LEU A 215 -8.54 -11.10 0.69
CA LEU A 215 -9.69 -10.38 0.13
C LEU A 215 -10.55 -11.30 -0.74
N ILE A 216 -9.96 -12.03 -1.69
CA ILE A 216 -10.72 -12.91 -2.59
C ILE A 216 -11.20 -14.21 -1.92
N ALA A 217 -10.59 -14.62 -0.81
CA ALA A 217 -11.09 -15.72 -0.01
C ALA A 217 -12.35 -15.36 0.80
N HIS A 218 -12.61 -14.05 0.98
CA HIS A 218 -13.70 -13.58 1.84
C HIS A 218 -14.80 -12.82 1.09
N GLN A 219 -14.45 -12.03 0.08
CA GLN A 219 -15.40 -11.20 -0.67
C GLN A 219 -15.61 -11.72 -2.09
N PRO A 220 -16.87 -11.93 -2.50
CA PRO A 220 -17.19 -12.31 -3.88
C PRO A 220 -17.09 -11.11 -4.84
N PRO A 221 -17.05 -11.38 -6.18
CA PRO A 221 -16.82 -10.34 -7.19
C PRO A 221 -17.90 -9.26 -7.30
N ASP A 222 -19.12 -9.54 -6.84
CA ASP A 222 -20.22 -8.57 -6.77
C ASP A 222 -20.06 -7.58 -5.60
N ARG A 223 -19.13 -7.85 -4.68
CA ARG A 223 -18.83 -6.98 -3.53
C ARG A 223 -17.44 -6.39 -3.56
N LEU A 224 -16.52 -7.04 -4.26
CA LEU A 224 -15.14 -6.62 -4.38
C LEU A 224 -14.70 -6.63 -5.83
N ARG A 225 -14.29 -5.49 -6.34
CA ARG A 225 -13.63 -5.36 -7.64
C ARG A 225 -12.20 -4.90 -7.41
N MET A 226 -11.31 -5.26 -8.32
CA MET A 226 -9.89 -4.94 -8.19
C MET A 226 -9.30 -4.44 -9.51
N LEU A 227 -8.38 -3.47 -9.40
CA LEU A 227 -7.43 -3.08 -10.41
C LEU A 227 -6.03 -3.45 -9.91
N LEU A 228 -5.36 -4.36 -10.59
CA LEU A 228 -4.01 -4.79 -10.22
C LEU A 228 -3.01 -4.29 -11.26
N VAL A 229 -1.92 -3.70 -10.77
CA VAL A 229 -0.84 -3.11 -11.55
C VAL A 229 0.47 -3.81 -11.21
N ASP A 230 1.08 -4.42 -12.22
CA ASP A 230 2.35 -5.14 -12.10
C ASP A 230 3.24 -4.83 -13.31
N PRO A 231 4.04 -3.74 -13.26
CA PRO A 231 4.91 -3.36 -14.37
C PRO A 231 5.95 -4.43 -14.74
N LYS A 232 6.33 -5.26 -13.77
CA LYS A 232 7.34 -6.33 -13.93
C LYS A 232 6.79 -7.62 -14.49
N ARG A 233 5.47 -7.80 -14.53
CA ARG A 233 4.76 -9.00 -15.05
C ARG A 233 5.10 -10.30 -14.31
N VAL A 234 5.40 -10.25 -13.04
CA VAL A 234 5.88 -11.42 -12.27
C VAL A 234 4.93 -11.80 -11.14
N GLU A 235 4.53 -10.84 -10.32
CA GLU A 235 3.94 -11.12 -9.01
C GLU A 235 2.41 -11.27 -9.06
N LEU A 236 1.71 -10.45 -9.87
CA LEU A 236 0.25 -10.37 -9.85
C LEU A 236 -0.42 -11.03 -11.07
N THR A 237 0.36 -11.43 -12.08
CA THR A 237 -0.16 -12.12 -13.27
C THR A 237 -0.93 -13.42 -12.97
N PRO A 238 -0.67 -14.19 -11.90
CA PRO A 238 -1.48 -15.37 -11.54
C PRO A 238 -2.97 -15.07 -11.30
N TYR A 239 -3.34 -13.82 -11.00
CA TYR A 239 -4.73 -13.42 -10.79
C TYR A 239 -5.49 -13.10 -12.09
N ASN A 240 -4.84 -13.11 -13.26
CA ASN A 240 -5.54 -12.87 -14.52
C ASN A 240 -6.70 -13.86 -14.73
N GLY A 241 -7.83 -13.32 -15.18
CA GLY A 241 -9.04 -14.08 -15.47
C GLY A 241 -9.98 -14.33 -14.28
N ILE A 242 -9.63 -13.89 -13.04
CA ILE A 242 -10.61 -13.92 -11.95
C ILE A 242 -11.66 -12.82 -12.14
N PRO A 243 -12.94 -13.08 -11.79
CA PRO A 243 -14.03 -12.12 -12.04
C PRO A 243 -13.96 -10.85 -11.17
N HIS A 244 -13.11 -10.80 -10.16
CA HIS A 244 -12.87 -9.60 -9.35
C HIS A 244 -12.15 -8.50 -10.13
N LEU A 245 -11.36 -8.84 -11.14
CA LEU A 245 -10.61 -7.84 -11.91
C LEU A 245 -11.53 -7.04 -12.83
N VAL A 246 -11.33 -5.72 -12.87
CA VAL A 246 -12.03 -4.81 -13.80
C VAL A 246 -11.39 -4.84 -15.19
N THR A 247 -10.11 -5.15 -15.26
CA THR A 247 -9.32 -5.36 -16.49
C THR A 247 -8.22 -6.38 -16.17
N PRO A 248 -7.63 -7.09 -17.13
CA PRO A 248 -6.42 -7.89 -16.88
C PRO A 248 -5.35 -7.08 -16.17
N VAL A 249 -4.46 -7.75 -15.42
CA VAL A 249 -3.36 -7.11 -14.71
C VAL A 249 -2.61 -6.15 -15.63
N VAL A 250 -2.51 -4.89 -15.23
CA VAL A 250 -1.97 -3.81 -16.06
C VAL A 250 -0.47 -3.73 -15.88
N THR A 251 0.24 -3.70 -17.01
CA THR A 251 1.71 -3.72 -17.03
C THR A 251 2.30 -2.48 -17.71
N ASP A 252 1.47 -1.73 -18.44
CA ASP A 252 1.85 -0.54 -19.17
C ASP A 252 1.61 0.72 -18.32
N PRO A 253 2.65 1.52 -17.99
CA PRO A 253 2.52 2.72 -17.18
C PRO A 253 1.53 3.76 -17.74
N ASP A 254 1.50 3.97 -19.06
CA ASP A 254 0.59 4.94 -19.67
C ASP A 254 -0.87 4.50 -19.51
N LYS A 255 -1.12 3.19 -19.64
CA LYS A 255 -2.45 2.63 -19.35
C LYS A 255 -2.82 2.80 -17.88
N VAL A 256 -1.87 2.67 -16.96
CA VAL A 256 -2.10 2.87 -15.51
C VAL A 256 -2.59 4.28 -15.22
N VAL A 257 -1.92 5.31 -15.76
CA VAL A 257 -2.32 6.72 -15.57
C VAL A 257 -3.76 6.94 -16.02
N ARG A 258 -4.14 6.42 -17.19
CA ARG A 258 -5.52 6.52 -17.70
C ARG A 258 -6.51 5.83 -16.76
N LEU A 259 -6.22 4.63 -16.29
CA LEU A 259 -7.10 3.89 -15.39
C LEU A 259 -7.22 4.53 -14.01
N LEU A 260 -6.18 5.16 -13.49
CA LEU A 260 -6.25 5.94 -12.25
C LEU A 260 -7.18 7.16 -12.42
N ARG A 261 -7.15 7.85 -13.58
CA ARG A 261 -8.12 8.91 -13.92
C ARG A 261 -9.55 8.37 -14.00
N GLY A 262 -9.74 7.17 -14.58
CA GLY A 262 -11.03 6.47 -14.59
C GLY A 262 -11.52 6.14 -13.18
N ALA A 263 -10.63 5.71 -12.28
CA ALA A 263 -10.96 5.45 -10.88
C ALA A 263 -11.37 6.74 -10.14
N ILE A 264 -10.75 7.88 -10.46
CA ILE A 264 -11.15 9.21 -9.92
C ILE A 264 -12.54 9.59 -10.44
N ALA A 265 -12.85 9.35 -11.71
CA ALA A 265 -14.19 9.58 -12.27
C ALA A 265 -15.25 8.71 -11.58
N GLU A 266 -14.96 7.43 -11.38
CA GLU A 266 -15.83 6.51 -10.60
C GLU A 266 -16.03 7.00 -9.17
N MET A 267 -14.97 7.45 -8.51
CA MET A 267 -15.06 8.04 -7.19
C MET A 267 -16.05 9.23 -7.18
N GLY A 268 -15.96 10.11 -8.17
CA GLY A 268 -16.89 11.24 -8.34
C GLY A 268 -18.34 10.79 -8.56
N ARG A 269 -18.57 9.75 -9.38
CA ARG A 269 -19.88 9.14 -9.59
C ARG A 269 -20.45 8.58 -8.27
N ARG A 270 -19.63 7.87 -7.50
CA ARG A 270 -20.05 7.33 -6.20
C ARG A 270 -20.42 8.42 -5.20
N TYR A 271 -19.68 9.53 -5.16
CA TYR A 271 -20.03 10.67 -4.30
C TYR A 271 -21.42 11.22 -4.62
N LYS A 272 -21.77 11.38 -5.90
CA LYS A 272 -23.13 11.80 -6.30
C LYS A 272 -24.20 10.84 -5.79
N LEU A 273 -23.99 9.52 -5.95
CA LEU A 273 -24.93 8.51 -5.45
C LEU A 273 -25.06 8.54 -3.90
N LEU A 274 -23.97 8.78 -3.17
CA LEU A 274 -24.02 8.93 -1.72
C LEU A 274 -24.82 10.19 -1.31
N GLU A 275 -24.62 11.29 -2.03
CA GLU A 275 -25.33 12.55 -1.82
C GLU A 275 -26.82 12.41 -2.10
N GLU A 276 -27.21 11.88 -3.26
CA GLU A 276 -28.59 11.59 -3.64
C GLU A 276 -29.28 10.66 -2.64
N ALA A 277 -28.56 9.66 -2.13
CA ALA A 277 -29.08 8.76 -1.11
C ALA A 277 -29.09 9.39 0.30
N GLY A 278 -28.47 10.56 0.52
CA GLY A 278 -28.37 11.21 1.83
C GLY A 278 -27.56 10.40 2.84
N VAL A 279 -26.49 9.72 2.40
CA VAL A 279 -25.63 8.88 3.25
C VAL A 279 -24.15 9.31 3.14
N ARG A 280 -23.35 8.95 4.17
CA ARG A 280 -21.97 9.44 4.29
C ARG A 280 -20.92 8.49 3.71
N ASN A 281 -21.24 7.23 3.47
CA ASN A 281 -20.29 6.21 3.02
C ASN A 281 -20.96 5.03 2.33
N ILE A 282 -20.15 4.25 1.62
CA ILE A 282 -20.58 3.08 0.85
C ILE A 282 -21.32 2.03 1.71
N ALA A 283 -20.88 1.76 2.94
CA ALA A 283 -21.54 0.78 3.81
C ALA A 283 -22.98 1.21 4.16
N SER A 284 -23.19 2.50 4.43
CA SER A 284 -24.52 3.05 4.67
C SER A 284 -25.37 3.06 3.40
N TYR A 285 -24.76 3.33 2.25
CA TYR A 285 -25.43 3.24 0.94
C TYR A 285 -25.90 1.81 0.66
N ASN A 286 -25.00 0.83 0.75
CA ASN A 286 -25.28 -0.57 0.47
C ASN A 286 -26.34 -1.17 1.41
N ARG A 287 -26.50 -0.64 2.62
CA ARG A 287 -27.62 -1.03 3.52
C ARG A 287 -28.96 -0.40 3.14
N LYS A 288 -28.94 0.75 2.47
CA LYS A 288 -30.15 1.51 2.11
C LYS A 288 -30.77 1.04 0.80
N VAL A 289 -29.94 0.62 -0.15
CA VAL A 289 -30.37 0.24 -1.50
C VAL A 289 -30.63 -1.27 -1.65
N GLY A 290 -31.33 -1.66 -2.71
CA GLY A 290 -31.56 -3.06 -3.07
C GLY A 290 -30.27 -3.80 -3.45
N ALA A 291 -30.29 -5.13 -3.41
CA ALA A 291 -29.10 -5.95 -3.66
C ALA A 291 -28.46 -5.70 -5.04
N ASN A 292 -29.26 -5.38 -6.05
CA ASN A 292 -28.80 -5.11 -7.42
C ASN A 292 -28.20 -3.70 -7.60
N GLU A 293 -28.42 -2.80 -6.65
CA GLU A 293 -27.95 -1.41 -6.69
C GLU A 293 -26.73 -1.19 -5.77
N GLN A 294 -26.30 -2.23 -5.06
CA GLN A 294 -25.15 -2.14 -4.17
C GLN A 294 -23.86 -1.91 -4.95
N MET A 295 -23.05 -1.00 -4.46
CA MET A 295 -21.72 -0.74 -4.99
C MET A 295 -20.70 -1.72 -4.42
N PRO A 296 -19.85 -2.35 -5.25
CA PRO A 296 -18.72 -3.12 -4.76
C PRO A 296 -17.64 -2.20 -4.18
N TYR A 297 -16.92 -2.68 -3.18
CA TYR A 297 -15.64 -2.08 -2.83
C TYR A 297 -14.68 -2.19 -4.01
N PHE A 298 -13.79 -1.22 -4.16
CA PHE A 298 -12.82 -1.20 -5.24
C PHE A 298 -11.40 -1.06 -4.68
N VAL A 299 -10.59 -2.10 -4.86
CA VAL A 299 -9.19 -2.13 -4.39
C VAL A 299 -8.25 -1.98 -5.56
N ILE A 300 -7.35 -1.01 -5.46
CA ILE A 300 -6.29 -0.77 -6.44
C ILE A 300 -4.98 -1.23 -5.82
N GLY A 301 -4.39 -2.30 -6.38
CA GLY A 301 -3.11 -2.88 -5.96
C GLY A 301 -2.00 -2.50 -6.93
N ILE A 302 -0.93 -1.88 -6.43
CA ILE A 302 0.26 -1.51 -7.23
C ILE A 302 1.48 -2.21 -6.62
N ASP A 303 2.11 -3.12 -7.35
CA ASP A 303 3.27 -3.88 -6.86
C ASP A 303 4.56 -3.06 -6.82
N GLU A 304 4.77 -2.17 -7.79
CA GLU A 304 5.98 -1.34 -7.83
C GLU A 304 5.65 0.11 -8.22
N LEU A 305 5.53 0.97 -7.21
CA LEU A 305 5.26 2.39 -7.42
C LEU A 305 6.42 3.09 -8.13
N ALA A 306 7.67 2.70 -7.82
CA ALA A 306 8.84 3.37 -8.37
C ALA A 306 8.87 3.36 -9.91
N ASP A 307 8.43 2.26 -10.53
CA ASP A 307 8.44 2.16 -12.00
C ASP A 307 7.43 3.14 -12.64
N LEU A 308 6.31 3.40 -11.96
CA LEU A 308 5.32 4.39 -12.39
C LEU A 308 5.81 5.83 -12.17
N MET A 309 6.46 6.09 -11.03
CA MET A 309 7.01 7.40 -10.68
C MET A 309 8.17 7.80 -11.61
N MET A 310 8.91 6.84 -12.16
CA MET A 310 9.96 7.11 -13.14
C MET A 310 9.41 7.52 -14.51
N THR A 311 8.20 7.09 -14.85
CA THR A 311 7.60 7.33 -16.17
C THR A 311 6.70 8.57 -16.18
N ALA A 312 5.83 8.72 -15.17
CA ALA A 312 4.81 9.76 -15.13
C ALA A 312 4.57 10.23 -13.67
N SER A 313 5.63 10.69 -13.00
CA SER A 313 5.61 10.99 -11.55
C SER A 313 4.49 11.94 -11.14
N PHE A 314 4.29 13.03 -11.87
CA PHE A 314 3.29 14.04 -11.53
C PHE A 314 1.86 13.49 -11.59
N ASP A 315 1.49 12.85 -12.70
CA ASP A 315 0.14 12.32 -12.91
C ASP A 315 -0.18 11.17 -11.94
N VAL A 316 0.80 10.29 -11.69
CA VAL A 316 0.67 9.15 -10.77
C VAL A 316 0.52 9.65 -9.34
N GLU A 317 1.42 10.52 -8.87
CA GLU A 317 1.36 11.07 -7.52
C GLU A 317 0.05 11.81 -7.27
N GLN A 318 -0.35 12.70 -8.19
CA GLN A 318 -1.59 13.46 -8.07
C GLN A 318 -2.82 12.55 -8.01
N SER A 319 -2.88 11.53 -8.89
CA SER A 319 -3.99 10.59 -8.95
C SER A 319 -4.10 9.73 -7.68
N ILE A 320 -2.96 9.18 -7.23
CA ILE A 320 -2.89 8.36 -6.00
C ILE A 320 -3.27 9.20 -4.78
N CYS A 321 -2.73 10.41 -4.65
CA CYS A 321 -3.05 11.30 -3.54
C CYS A 321 -4.53 11.69 -3.53
N ARG A 322 -5.12 12.01 -4.68
CA ARG A 322 -6.55 12.34 -4.77
C ARG A 322 -7.45 11.16 -4.41
N LEU A 323 -7.13 9.96 -4.90
CA LEU A 323 -7.84 8.74 -4.53
C LEU A 323 -7.69 8.44 -3.03
N ALA A 324 -6.50 8.62 -2.45
CA ALA A 324 -6.25 8.39 -1.04
C ALA A 324 -6.95 9.41 -0.13
N GLN A 325 -7.07 10.67 -0.53
CA GLN A 325 -7.77 11.71 0.24
C GLN A 325 -9.28 11.47 0.32
N LEU A 326 -9.89 10.99 -0.77
CA LEU A 326 -11.33 10.97 -0.93
C LEU A 326 -11.91 9.55 -1.06
N GLY A 327 -11.11 8.53 -1.33
CA GLY A 327 -11.57 7.17 -1.64
C GLY A 327 -12.28 6.46 -0.49
N ARG A 328 -11.92 6.73 0.77
CA ARG A 328 -12.45 6.03 1.94
C ARG A 328 -13.97 6.00 1.99
N ALA A 329 -14.62 7.13 1.82
CA ALA A 329 -16.08 7.22 1.89
C ALA A 329 -16.78 6.45 0.75
N THR A 330 -16.16 6.41 -0.41
CA THR A 330 -16.69 5.77 -1.62
C THR A 330 -16.31 4.29 -1.76
N GLY A 331 -15.56 3.74 -0.78
CA GLY A 331 -15.10 2.34 -0.78
C GLY A 331 -14.03 2.04 -1.82
N ILE A 332 -13.19 3.03 -2.14
CA ILE A 332 -12.03 2.88 -3.01
C ILE A 332 -10.78 2.87 -2.14
N HIS A 333 -10.00 1.79 -2.21
CA HIS A 333 -8.85 1.57 -1.35
C HIS A 333 -7.60 1.30 -2.16
N LEU A 334 -6.45 1.80 -1.69
CA LEU A 334 -5.15 1.66 -2.34
C LEU A 334 -4.24 0.76 -1.50
N VAL A 335 -3.62 -0.21 -2.14
CA VAL A 335 -2.49 -0.99 -1.58
C VAL A 335 -1.31 -0.77 -2.51
N VAL A 336 -0.37 0.06 -2.09
CA VAL A 336 0.73 0.51 -2.93
C VAL A 336 2.04 -0.02 -2.38
N ALA A 337 2.80 -0.71 -3.21
CA ALA A 337 4.06 -1.29 -2.81
C ALA A 337 5.24 -0.73 -3.62
N THR A 338 6.45 -0.76 -3.02
CA THR A 338 7.70 -0.40 -3.71
C THR A 338 8.91 -1.12 -3.10
N GLN A 339 9.88 -1.46 -3.96
CA GLN A 339 11.19 -1.97 -3.55
C GLN A 339 12.24 -0.85 -3.44
N ARG A 340 11.89 0.39 -3.85
CA ARG A 340 12.78 1.56 -3.84
C ARG A 340 12.21 2.64 -2.91
N PRO A 341 12.48 2.57 -1.60
CA PRO A 341 11.97 3.53 -0.63
C PRO A 341 12.77 4.84 -0.64
N SER A 342 12.95 5.46 -1.81
CA SER A 342 13.56 6.79 -1.94
C SER A 342 12.54 7.90 -1.70
N VAL A 343 13.01 9.10 -1.38
CA VAL A 343 12.14 10.27 -1.16
C VAL A 343 11.40 10.72 -2.43
N ASP A 344 11.92 10.39 -3.60
CA ASP A 344 11.30 10.68 -4.90
C ASP A 344 10.14 9.71 -5.22
N VAL A 345 10.10 8.54 -4.56
CA VAL A 345 9.05 7.53 -4.71
C VAL A 345 8.06 7.61 -3.56
N VAL A 346 8.55 7.63 -2.33
CA VAL A 346 7.74 7.79 -1.11
C VAL A 346 7.80 9.24 -0.67
N THR A 347 7.14 10.09 -1.43
CA THR A 347 7.15 11.54 -1.24
C THR A 347 6.40 11.97 0.04
N GLY A 348 6.57 13.22 0.44
CA GLY A 348 5.82 13.79 1.55
C GLY A 348 4.30 13.77 1.32
N LEU A 349 3.85 13.98 0.07
CA LEU A 349 2.43 13.95 -0.30
C LEU A 349 1.86 12.53 -0.19
N ILE A 350 2.58 11.51 -0.66
CA ILE A 350 2.19 10.11 -0.50
C ILE A 350 2.10 9.76 0.99
N LYS A 351 3.12 10.06 1.78
CA LYS A 351 3.12 9.76 3.23
C LYS A 351 1.97 10.43 3.99
N ALA A 352 1.60 11.65 3.63
CA ALA A 352 0.49 12.36 4.25
C ALA A 352 -0.87 11.68 4.01
N ASN A 353 -1.01 10.92 2.90
CA ASN A 353 -2.24 10.27 2.48
C ASN A 353 -2.25 8.75 2.76
N PHE A 354 -1.12 8.16 3.16
CA PHE A 354 -0.97 6.76 3.55
C PHE A 354 -0.53 6.67 5.01
N PRO A 355 -1.46 6.81 5.95
CA PRO A 355 -1.13 6.77 7.38
C PRO A 355 -0.74 5.36 7.85
N SER A 356 -1.26 4.31 7.20
CA SER A 356 -0.91 2.93 7.50
C SER A 356 0.22 2.47 6.59
N ARG A 357 1.28 1.94 7.21
CA ARG A 357 2.51 1.59 6.49
C ARG A 357 3.11 0.29 6.99
N ILE A 358 3.66 -0.47 6.05
CA ILE A 358 4.46 -1.66 6.33
C ILE A 358 5.86 -1.43 5.78
N ALA A 359 6.86 -1.57 6.64
CA ALA A 359 8.26 -1.62 6.24
C ALA A 359 8.81 -3.02 6.49
N PHE A 360 9.19 -3.70 5.43
CA PHE A 360 10.05 -4.89 5.48
C PHE A 360 11.51 -4.48 5.64
N ALA A 361 12.41 -5.46 5.72
CA ALA A 361 13.84 -5.21 5.83
C ALA A 361 14.34 -4.29 4.70
N VAL A 362 15.11 -3.28 5.07
CA VAL A 362 15.73 -2.29 4.19
C VAL A 362 17.24 -2.21 4.45
N ALA A 363 17.98 -1.60 3.53
CA ALA A 363 19.43 -1.53 3.61
C ALA A 363 19.94 -0.50 4.62
N SER A 364 19.19 0.57 4.88
CA SER A 364 19.66 1.69 5.70
C SER A 364 18.59 2.27 6.62
N GLN A 365 19.04 3.00 7.65
CA GLN A 365 18.15 3.80 8.50
C GLN A 365 17.44 4.94 7.72
N VAL A 366 18.05 5.42 6.65
CA VAL A 366 17.45 6.46 5.79
C VAL A 366 16.22 5.90 5.13
N ASP A 367 16.30 4.69 4.57
CA ASP A 367 15.17 4.00 3.95
C ASP A 367 14.04 3.76 4.96
N SER A 368 14.40 3.29 6.18
CA SER A 368 13.43 3.10 7.26
C SER A 368 12.69 4.41 7.61
N ARG A 369 13.42 5.52 7.74
CA ARG A 369 12.81 6.83 8.00
C ARG A 369 12.00 7.34 6.82
N THR A 370 12.39 7.04 5.60
CA THR A 370 11.60 7.40 4.41
C THR A 370 10.23 6.74 4.45
N ILE A 371 10.14 5.48 4.91
CA ILE A 371 8.87 4.74 4.98
C ILE A 371 8.07 5.10 6.25
N LEU A 372 8.70 4.98 7.43
CA LEU A 372 8.03 4.99 8.73
C LEU A 372 8.18 6.29 9.53
N ASP A 373 8.99 7.23 9.04
CA ASP A 373 9.48 8.40 9.79
C ASP A 373 10.32 8.02 11.05
N LEU A 374 10.65 6.73 11.20
CA LEU A 374 11.40 6.15 12.30
C LEU A 374 12.46 5.16 11.78
N ALA A 375 13.55 5.01 12.52
CA ALA A 375 14.53 3.94 12.29
C ALA A 375 14.00 2.60 12.83
N GLY A 376 14.53 1.48 12.31
CA GLY A 376 14.26 0.14 12.83
C GLY A 376 14.05 -0.93 11.76
N ALA A 377 13.59 -0.57 10.57
CA ALA A 377 13.38 -1.55 9.50
C ALA A 377 14.71 -2.10 8.94
N GLU A 378 15.83 -1.40 9.12
CA GLU A 378 17.19 -1.87 8.81
C GLU A 378 17.67 -3.01 9.71
N ARG A 379 16.96 -3.27 10.82
CA ARG A 379 17.29 -4.32 11.80
C ARG A 379 16.42 -5.57 11.66
N LEU A 380 15.52 -5.57 10.69
CA LEU A 380 14.62 -6.69 10.43
C LEU A 380 15.37 -7.87 9.80
N LEU A 381 14.91 -9.08 10.11
CA LEU A 381 15.55 -10.34 9.70
C LEU A 381 15.29 -10.71 8.23
N GLY A 382 14.42 -9.99 7.53
CA GLY A 382 13.93 -10.37 6.21
C GLY A 382 12.92 -11.51 6.25
N ARG A 383 12.61 -12.13 5.10
CA ARG A 383 11.69 -13.28 5.00
C ARG A 383 10.33 -13.06 5.65
N GLY A 384 9.76 -11.88 5.46
CA GLY A 384 8.44 -11.54 5.99
C GLY A 384 8.46 -10.86 7.37
N ASP A 385 9.63 -10.66 7.99
CA ASP A 385 9.75 -9.84 9.20
C ASP A 385 9.53 -8.37 8.84
N MET A 386 8.57 -7.70 9.46
CA MET A 386 8.15 -6.36 9.12
C MET A 386 7.81 -5.50 10.34
N LEU A 387 7.87 -4.20 10.15
CA LEU A 387 7.29 -3.19 11.05
C LEU A 387 5.98 -2.69 10.46
N PHE A 388 4.89 -2.88 11.17
CA PHE A 388 3.56 -2.40 10.80
C PHE A 388 3.16 -1.20 11.64
N LEU A 389 2.97 -0.06 10.99
CA LEU A 389 2.40 1.17 11.55
C LEU A 389 0.93 1.26 11.13
N SER A 390 0.03 1.10 12.10
CA SER A 390 -1.41 1.34 11.89
C SER A 390 -1.71 2.83 11.99
N ASN A 391 -2.76 3.29 11.30
CA ASN A 391 -3.26 4.67 11.42
C ASN A 391 -3.67 5.07 12.85
N ASP A 392 -4.01 4.09 13.68
CA ASP A 392 -4.48 4.29 15.06
C ASP A 392 -3.36 4.14 16.11
N ALA A 393 -2.14 3.76 15.68
CA ALA A 393 -1.03 3.48 16.58
C ALA A 393 0.07 4.56 16.49
N PRO A 394 0.61 5.05 17.62
CA PRO A 394 1.67 6.05 17.62
C PRO A 394 3.04 5.49 17.26
N LYS A 395 3.21 4.16 17.30
CA LYS A 395 4.47 3.46 17.01
C LYS A 395 4.21 2.20 16.19
N PRO A 396 5.14 1.83 15.29
CA PRO A 396 5.04 0.58 14.58
C PRO A 396 5.28 -0.62 15.51
N ARG A 397 4.57 -1.71 15.27
CA ARG A 397 4.82 -3.00 15.93
C ARG A 397 5.49 -3.98 14.98
N ARG A 398 6.33 -4.85 15.53
CA ARG A 398 6.99 -5.91 14.77
C ARG A 398 6.02 -7.06 14.52
N VAL A 399 5.97 -7.52 13.29
CA VAL A 399 5.07 -8.61 12.84
C VAL A 399 5.85 -9.54 11.93
N GLN A 400 5.75 -10.84 12.18
CA GLN A 400 6.14 -11.83 11.19
C GLN A 400 4.99 -12.01 10.20
N GLY A 401 5.21 -11.64 8.96
CA GLY A 401 4.21 -11.71 7.88
C GLY A 401 3.77 -13.15 7.59
N ALA A 402 2.49 -13.29 7.28
CA ALA A 402 1.93 -14.56 6.87
C ALA A 402 2.44 -14.95 5.48
N TYR A 403 2.88 -16.19 5.34
CA TYR A 403 3.33 -16.77 4.09
C TYR A 403 2.16 -17.39 3.31
N ILE A 404 2.16 -17.17 2.01
CA ILE A 404 1.33 -17.86 1.04
C ILE A 404 2.23 -18.28 -0.13
N GLY A 405 2.10 -19.54 -0.58
CA GLY A 405 2.85 -20.08 -1.71
C GLY A 405 2.15 -19.87 -3.05
N ASP A 406 2.90 -19.99 -4.13
CA ASP A 406 2.38 -19.80 -5.49
C ASP A 406 1.28 -20.80 -5.85
N GLU A 407 1.38 -22.04 -5.35
CA GLU A 407 0.36 -23.08 -5.55
C GLU A 407 -0.97 -22.71 -4.87
N GLU A 408 -0.92 -22.08 -3.70
CA GLU A 408 -2.09 -21.62 -2.96
C GLU A 408 -2.76 -20.44 -3.65
N VAL A 409 -1.95 -19.49 -4.16
CA VAL A 409 -2.42 -18.37 -4.99
C VAL A 409 -3.11 -18.88 -6.25
N ALA A 410 -2.49 -19.83 -6.95
CA ALA A 410 -3.05 -20.44 -8.14
C ALA A 410 -4.37 -21.19 -7.84
N ALA A 411 -4.44 -21.92 -6.74
CA ALA A 411 -5.65 -22.66 -6.33
C ALA A 411 -6.83 -21.71 -6.05
N LEU A 412 -6.59 -20.58 -5.36
CA LEU A 412 -7.61 -19.56 -5.12
C LEU A 412 -8.06 -18.88 -6.43
N ALA A 413 -7.13 -18.52 -7.30
CA ALA A 413 -7.44 -17.93 -8.60
C ALA A 413 -8.22 -18.90 -9.49
N ASP A 414 -7.85 -20.19 -9.50
CA ASP A 414 -8.52 -21.22 -10.27
C ASP A 414 -9.95 -21.49 -9.80
N HIS A 415 -10.20 -21.44 -8.48
CA HIS A 415 -11.56 -21.52 -7.96
C HIS A 415 -12.46 -20.45 -8.61
N TRP A 416 -11.98 -19.19 -8.67
CA TRP A 416 -12.74 -18.10 -9.24
C TRP A 416 -12.85 -18.16 -10.77
N ARG A 417 -11.82 -18.61 -11.49
CA ARG A 417 -11.88 -18.80 -12.95
C ARG A 417 -12.89 -19.86 -13.37
N LYS A 418 -13.01 -20.94 -12.56
CA LYS A 418 -13.93 -22.05 -12.82
C LYS A 418 -15.36 -21.75 -12.36
N HIS A 419 -15.56 -20.69 -11.59
CA HIS A 419 -16.89 -20.31 -11.13
C HIS A 419 -17.76 -19.86 -12.32
N PRO A 420 -19.07 -20.25 -12.37
CA PRO A 420 -19.98 -19.76 -13.40
C PRO A 420 -19.98 -18.24 -13.47
N LYS A 421 -19.95 -17.68 -14.68
CA LYS A 421 -20.02 -16.23 -14.88
C LYS A 421 -21.44 -15.74 -14.53
N LEU A 422 -21.55 -15.05 -13.40
CA LEU A 422 -22.77 -14.37 -12.97
C LEU A 422 -22.72 -12.90 -13.39
N ALA A 423 -23.88 -12.23 -13.39
CA ALA A 423 -23.95 -10.80 -13.60
C ALA A 423 -23.16 -10.06 -12.50
N LEU A 424 -22.36 -9.10 -12.89
CA LEU A 424 -21.60 -8.24 -11.99
C LEU A 424 -22.13 -6.82 -12.06
N PRO A 425 -22.05 -6.04 -10.97
CA PRO A 425 -22.27 -4.61 -11.03
C PRO A 425 -21.39 -3.97 -12.09
N GLU A 426 -21.98 -3.05 -12.86
CA GLU A 426 -21.25 -2.34 -13.90
C GLU A 426 -20.15 -1.48 -13.28
N LEU A 427 -18.90 -1.74 -13.65
CA LEU A 427 -17.73 -0.97 -13.25
C LEU A 427 -16.73 -1.01 -14.40
N ASP A 428 -16.98 -0.18 -15.43
CA ASP A 428 -16.08 -0.04 -16.57
C ASP A 428 -15.17 1.17 -16.40
N ILE A 429 -14.04 0.93 -15.75
CA ILE A 429 -13.02 1.96 -15.48
C ILE A 429 -12.37 2.45 -16.78
N GLU A 430 -12.27 1.61 -17.81
CA GLU A 430 -11.73 2.02 -19.12
C GLU A 430 -12.68 2.96 -19.85
N ALA A 431 -13.99 2.70 -19.83
CA ALA A 431 -14.98 3.61 -20.39
C ALA A 431 -15.02 4.94 -19.64
N MET A 432 -14.92 4.90 -18.30
CA MET A 432 -14.85 6.10 -17.47
C MET A 432 -13.59 6.92 -17.75
N ALA A 433 -12.46 6.27 -17.97
CA ALA A 433 -11.22 6.94 -18.35
C ALA A 433 -11.37 7.68 -19.69
N ARG A 434 -11.92 6.99 -20.71
CA ARG A 434 -12.20 7.60 -22.02
C ARG A 434 -13.16 8.77 -21.92
N ALA A 435 -14.22 8.64 -21.14
CA ALA A 435 -15.19 9.72 -20.95
C ALA A 435 -14.58 10.93 -20.23
N ALA A 436 -13.71 10.71 -19.24
CA ALA A 436 -13.01 11.77 -18.54
C ALA A 436 -12.00 12.50 -19.47
N GLU A 437 -11.30 11.77 -20.33
CA GLU A 437 -10.39 12.35 -21.33
C GLU A 437 -11.15 13.16 -22.37
N ALA A 438 -12.28 12.65 -22.87
CA ALA A 438 -13.14 13.36 -23.82
C ALA A 438 -13.70 14.66 -23.20
N ALA A 439 -14.21 14.59 -21.97
CA ALA A 439 -14.72 15.76 -21.25
C ALA A 439 -13.62 16.82 -20.99
N ALA A 440 -12.39 16.38 -20.71
CA ALA A 440 -11.26 17.30 -20.56
C ALA A 440 -10.91 17.98 -21.90
N ALA A 441 -10.89 17.22 -23.01
CA ALA A 441 -10.63 17.74 -24.34
C ALA A 441 -11.74 18.72 -24.80
N GLU A 442 -13.03 18.41 -24.51
CA GLU A 442 -14.15 19.32 -24.80
C GLU A 442 -14.06 20.60 -23.96
N ALA A 443 -13.70 20.49 -22.68
CA ALA A 443 -13.51 21.66 -21.81
C ALA A 443 -12.35 22.56 -22.30
N GLU A 444 -11.30 21.95 -22.85
CA GLU A 444 -10.19 22.69 -23.47
C GLU A 444 -10.57 23.33 -24.81
N ALA A 445 -11.48 22.69 -25.57
CA ALA A 445 -11.96 23.22 -26.85
C ALA A 445 -13.00 24.33 -26.71
N ASN A 446 -13.80 24.32 -25.64
CA ASN A 446 -14.90 25.27 -25.38
C ASN A 446 -14.48 26.52 -24.60
N VAL A 447 -13.18 26.77 -24.43
CA VAL A 447 -12.73 28.03 -23.81
C VAL A 447 -12.79 29.15 -24.84
N ASP A 448 -13.67 30.10 -24.56
CA ASP A 448 -13.90 31.31 -25.35
C ASP A 448 -12.60 32.00 -25.76
N LEU A 449 -12.58 32.54 -26.99
CA LEU A 449 -11.48 33.29 -27.57
C LEU A 449 -11.11 34.54 -26.72
N ASP A 450 -12.06 35.13 -26.00
CA ASP A 450 -11.85 36.23 -25.07
C ASP A 450 -10.93 35.89 -23.86
N ASP A 451 -10.90 34.60 -23.45
CA ASP A 451 -10.03 34.11 -22.38
C ASP A 451 -8.60 33.84 -22.91
N ALA A 452 -8.46 33.58 -24.22
CA ALA A 452 -7.16 33.32 -24.84
C ALA A 452 -6.27 34.60 -24.88
N ASP A 453 -6.85 35.76 -25.23
CA ASP A 453 -6.12 37.02 -25.24
C ASP A 453 -5.70 37.45 -23.83
N SER A 454 -6.58 37.27 -22.84
CA SER A 454 -6.23 37.59 -21.43
C SER A 454 -5.18 36.63 -20.86
N LEU A 455 -5.14 35.38 -21.30
CA LEU A 455 -4.12 34.40 -20.91
C LEU A 455 -2.77 34.69 -21.58
N TYR A 456 -2.80 35.14 -22.83
CA TYR A 456 -1.60 35.55 -23.55
C TYR A 456 -0.97 36.79 -22.90
N ASP A 457 -1.75 37.82 -22.58
CA ASP A 457 -1.27 39.03 -21.87
C ASP A 457 -0.61 38.69 -20.52
N ARG A 458 -1.22 37.75 -19.78
CA ARG A 458 -0.65 37.26 -18.51
C ARG A 458 0.62 36.45 -18.72
N ALA A 459 0.71 35.66 -19.81
CA ALA A 459 1.93 34.95 -20.18
C ALA A 459 3.06 35.92 -20.58
N LEU A 460 2.73 36.98 -21.29
CA LEU A 460 3.64 38.05 -21.67
C LEU A 460 4.19 38.81 -20.43
N GLN A 461 3.31 39.13 -19.46
CA GLN A 461 3.72 39.70 -18.17
C GLN A 461 4.66 38.78 -17.40
N LEU A 462 4.38 37.45 -17.42
CA LEU A 462 5.28 36.47 -16.81
C LEU A 462 6.60 36.35 -17.52
N ALA A 463 6.64 36.49 -18.85
CA ALA A 463 7.88 36.55 -19.63
C ALA A 463 8.70 37.77 -19.22
N GLY A 464 8.10 38.95 -19.21
CA GLY A 464 8.80 40.22 -18.83
C GLY A 464 9.31 40.21 -17.37
N ALA A 465 8.70 39.44 -16.48
CA ALA A 465 9.13 39.31 -15.07
C ALA A 465 10.21 38.23 -14.83
N ASN A 466 10.60 37.46 -15.83
CA ASN A 466 11.50 36.31 -15.67
C ASN A 466 12.54 36.28 -16.81
N ARG A 467 13.80 35.97 -16.50
CA ARG A 467 14.84 35.76 -17.51
C ARG A 467 14.68 34.47 -18.32
N VAL A 468 13.95 33.53 -17.77
CA VAL A 468 13.74 32.21 -18.37
C VAL A 468 12.29 31.80 -18.16
N LEU A 469 11.62 31.34 -19.21
CA LEU A 469 10.26 30.88 -19.19
C LEU A 469 10.21 29.37 -19.51
N SER A 470 9.37 28.64 -18.82
CA SER A 470 9.14 27.20 -19.09
C SER A 470 7.65 26.88 -19.14
N THR A 471 7.28 25.85 -19.91
CA THR A 471 5.90 25.37 -19.98
C THR A 471 5.36 25.04 -18.58
N SER A 472 6.19 24.44 -17.71
CA SER A 472 5.83 24.15 -16.32
C SER A 472 5.60 25.39 -15.47
N LEU A 473 6.31 26.48 -15.74
CA LEU A 473 6.10 27.77 -15.06
C LEU A 473 4.76 28.39 -15.47
N LEU A 474 4.44 28.36 -16.77
CA LEU A 474 3.16 28.82 -17.30
C LEU A 474 1.99 28.01 -16.70
N GLN A 475 2.09 26.68 -16.68
CA GLN A 475 1.07 25.82 -16.06
C GLN A 475 0.77 26.24 -14.61
N ARG A 476 1.82 26.39 -13.79
CA ARG A 476 1.67 26.71 -12.36
C ARG A 476 1.15 28.12 -12.11
N ARG A 477 1.65 29.09 -12.85
CA ARG A 477 1.32 30.51 -12.62
C ARG A 477 -0.03 30.91 -13.22
N LEU A 478 -0.36 30.35 -14.39
CA LEU A 478 -1.64 30.63 -15.07
C LEU A 478 -2.72 29.62 -14.70
N ARG A 479 -2.37 28.51 -14.01
CA ARG A 479 -3.27 27.40 -13.65
C ARG A 479 -3.95 26.76 -14.86
N ILE A 480 -3.19 26.55 -15.94
CA ILE A 480 -3.64 25.98 -17.21
C ILE A 480 -3.04 24.57 -17.43
N GLY A 481 -3.69 23.77 -18.27
CA GLY A 481 -3.17 22.45 -18.68
C GLY A 481 -1.94 22.56 -19.59
N TYR A 482 -1.18 21.44 -19.71
CA TYR A 482 0.01 21.37 -20.56
C TYR A 482 -0.24 21.78 -22.02
N PRO A 483 -1.31 21.34 -22.71
CA PRO A 483 -1.54 21.71 -24.11
C PRO A 483 -1.68 23.22 -24.32
N ARG A 484 -2.32 23.94 -23.38
CA ARG A 484 -2.42 25.41 -23.41
C ARG A 484 -1.10 26.08 -23.12
N ALA A 485 -0.39 25.61 -22.09
CA ALA A 485 0.91 26.17 -21.76
C ALA A 485 1.92 25.96 -22.90
N ALA A 486 1.85 24.85 -23.61
CA ALA A 486 2.66 24.57 -24.79
C ALA A 486 2.31 25.53 -25.95
N ARG A 487 1.02 25.71 -26.28
CA ARG A 487 0.56 26.64 -27.32
C ARG A 487 0.98 28.11 -27.02
N LEU A 488 0.80 28.53 -25.77
CA LEU A 488 1.26 29.85 -25.34
C LEU A 488 2.77 30.01 -25.46
N MET A 489 3.53 28.97 -25.15
CA MET A 489 4.99 28.99 -25.31
C MET A 489 5.41 29.06 -26.79
N ASP A 490 4.71 28.32 -27.65
CA ASP A 490 4.96 28.34 -29.10
C ASP A 490 4.56 29.68 -29.71
N GLN A 491 3.46 30.29 -29.27
CA GLN A 491 3.04 31.64 -29.69
C GLN A 491 4.05 32.70 -29.23
N LEU A 492 4.55 32.62 -27.99
CA LEU A 492 5.62 33.53 -27.50
C LEU A 492 6.94 33.34 -28.27
N GLU A 493 7.21 32.12 -28.78
CA GLU A 493 8.36 31.86 -29.66
C GLU A 493 8.15 32.45 -31.06
N GLU A 494 6.97 32.24 -31.67
CA GLU A 494 6.62 32.79 -32.97
C GLU A 494 6.69 34.33 -32.99
N GLU A 495 6.34 34.99 -31.88
CA GLU A 495 6.41 36.44 -31.72
C GLU A 495 7.78 36.93 -31.27
N GLY A 496 8.75 36.03 -31.08
CA GLY A 496 10.14 36.39 -30.73
C GLY A 496 10.32 36.84 -29.27
N ILE A 497 9.37 36.58 -28.40
CA ILE A 497 9.42 36.93 -26.98
C ILE A 497 10.35 35.97 -26.20
N VAL A 498 10.42 34.71 -26.61
CA VAL A 498 11.30 33.68 -26.04
C VAL A 498 12.16 33.05 -27.13
N ALA A 499 13.35 32.58 -26.76
CA ALA A 499 14.27 31.92 -27.67
C ALA A 499 13.71 30.57 -28.18
N ALA A 500 13.98 30.25 -29.46
CA ALA A 500 13.66 28.97 -30.04
C ALA A 500 14.40 27.84 -29.31
N SER A 501 13.69 26.74 -29.03
CA SER A 501 14.28 25.55 -28.40
C SER A 501 14.08 24.30 -29.27
N SER A 502 15.17 23.57 -29.51
CA SER A 502 15.15 22.29 -30.23
C SER A 502 14.65 21.13 -29.36
N GLU A 503 14.46 21.32 -28.05
CA GLU A 503 14.06 20.29 -27.12
C GLU A 503 12.73 20.64 -26.40
N PRO A 504 11.67 19.83 -26.55
CA PRO A 504 10.40 20.03 -25.87
C PRO A 504 10.56 20.04 -24.35
N GLY A 505 9.96 21.03 -23.69
CA GLY A 505 9.90 21.08 -22.22
C GLY A 505 11.07 21.75 -21.50
N LYS A 506 12.17 22.09 -22.18
CA LYS A 506 13.25 22.87 -21.56
C LYS A 506 12.85 24.35 -21.36
N PRO A 507 13.37 24.99 -20.29
CA PRO A 507 13.20 26.42 -20.09
C PRO A 507 13.84 27.21 -21.26
N ARG A 508 13.11 28.23 -21.75
CA ARG A 508 13.54 29.10 -22.85
C ARG A 508 13.96 30.44 -22.31
N GLU A 509 15.01 31.05 -22.86
CA GLU A 509 15.45 32.38 -22.49
C GLU A 509 14.47 33.43 -23.02
N VAL A 510 14.13 34.41 -22.20
CA VAL A 510 13.25 35.50 -22.59
C VAL A 510 14.10 36.56 -23.32
N LEU A 511 13.71 36.88 -24.55
CA LEU A 511 14.38 37.80 -25.43
C LEU A 511 13.81 39.23 -25.35
N TYR A 512 12.58 39.37 -24.86
CA TYR A 512 11.86 40.63 -24.72
C TYR A 512 11.84 41.10 -23.28
N HIS A 513 12.32 42.32 -23.04
CA HIS A 513 12.17 43.03 -21.79
C HIS A 513 11.32 44.28 -21.99
N PRO A 514 10.21 44.47 -21.24
CA PRO A 514 9.31 45.62 -21.45
C PRO A 514 9.95 46.99 -21.15
N ASP A 515 11.19 47.03 -20.66
CA ASP A 515 11.95 48.26 -20.36
C ASP A 515 13.00 48.60 -21.45
N ASP A 516 13.13 47.80 -22.52
CA ASP A 516 13.89 48.09 -23.73
C ASP A 516 12.93 48.61 -24.83
#